data_1ad06ea6290ad6d556ebc91343933c16
#
_entry.id   1ad06ea6290ad6d556ebc91343933c16
#
_cell.length_a   1.000
_cell.length_b   1.000
_cell.length_c   1.000
_cell.angle_alpha   90.00
_cell.angle_beta   90.00
_cell.angle_gamma   90.00
#
_symmetry.space_group_name_H-M   'P 1'
#
loop_
_entity.id
_entity.type
_entity.pdbx_description
1 polymer ?
#
loop_
_entity_poly.entity_id
_entity_poly.type
_entity_poly.pdbx_seq_one_letter_code
_entity_poly.pdbx_strand_id
1 'polypeptide(L)'
;LDCSLSYDVVKKIDPTVDLNHYKSSFQAGESCSSLKDYLKCADNAIELMQTKENLQFIVEDLFKQLHDDNVIYAEIRFAPLLHCESGLDAEKVVDIICMSALIQSKKYNIDYGLILCTLRHYSEDESLKTVKLVKEFSEKGVVGFDIAADEAGYPIDNHIKAFTYAKNNNLNITAHAGEAKGSESIWETINK
;
A
#
# COMPACT_ATOMS: atom_id res chain seq x y z
N LEU A 1 3.60 2.31 -1.14
CA LEU A 1 4.37 1.46 -2.06
C LEU A 1 3.66 1.32 -3.40
N ASP A 2 2.38 0.98 -3.41
CA ASP A 2 1.58 0.61 -4.59
C ASP A 2 1.46 1.72 -5.67
N CYS A 3 1.68 2.98 -5.30
CA CYS A 3 1.62 4.13 -6.21
C CYS A 3 2.96 4.89 -6.30
N SER A 4 4.08 4.29 -5.89
CA SER A 4 5.36 5.01 -5.74
C SER A 4 6.43 4.59 -6.76
N LEU A 5 6.05 3.95 -7.86
CA LEU A 5 6.98 3.45 -8.86
C LEU A 5 7.60 4.60 -9.67
N SER A 6 8.93 4.68 -9.70
CA SER A 6 9.63 5.61 -10.61
C SER A 6 9.61 5.11 -12.06
N TYR A 7 9.85 6.01 -13.02
CA TYR A 7 10.01 5.61 -14.42
C TYR A 7 11.14 4.59 -14.61
N ASP A 8 12.22 4.74 -13.85
CA ASP A 8 13.39 3.87 -13.98
C ASP A 8 13.07 2.44 -13.57
N VAL A 9 12.32 2.23 -12.48
CA VAL A 9 11.93 0.89 -12.04
C VAL A 9 10.87 0.28 -12.95
N VAL A 10 9.90 1.06 -13.42
CA VAL A 10 8.91 0.58 -14.40
C VAL A 10 9.61 0.10 -15.67
N LYS A 11 10.51 0.92 -16.22
CA LYS A 11 11.27 0.55 -17.43
C LYS A 11 12.21 -0.64 -17.24
N LYS A 12 12.73 -0.83 -16.01
CA LYS A 12 13.55 -2.00 -15.67
C LYS A 12 12.72 -3.29 -15.68
N ILE A 13 11.49 -3.23 -15.21
CA ILE A 13 10.56 -4.38 -15.14
C ILE A 13 9.93 -4.64 -16.51
N ASP A 14 9.46 -3.58 -17.17
CA ASP A 14 8.89 -3.61 -18.52
C ASP A 14 9.63 -2.65 -19.46
N PRO A 15 10.62 -3.13 -20.23
CA PRO A 15 11.38 -2.31 -21.18
C PRO A 15 10.55 -1.70 -22.31
N THR A 16 9.31 -2.15 -22.53
CA THR A 16 8.43 -1.61 -23.58
C THR A 16 7.81 -0.26 -23.20
N VAL A 17 7.77 0.07 -21.90
CA VAL A 17 7.21 1.32 -21.40
C VAL A 17 8.18 2.47 -21.66
N ASP A 18 7.81 3.40 -22.52
CA ASP A 18 8.52 4.68 -22.72
C ASP A 18 8.02 5.76 -21.73
N LEU A 19 8.71 6.91 -21.71
CA LEU A 19 8.38 8.00 -20.79
C LEU A 19 6.96 8.57 -21.01
N ASN A 20 6.47 8.59 -22.23
CA ASN A 20 5.12 9.11 -22.52
C ASN A 20 4.06 8.13 -22.03
N HIS A 21 4.26 6.84 -22.26
CA HIS A 21 3.40 5.80 -21.71
C HIS A 21 3.41 5.81 -20.18
N TYR A 22 4.58 5.91 -19.54
CA TYR A 22 4.67 6.04 -18.09
C TYR A 22 3.85 7.22 -17.55
N LYS A 23 4.02 8.42 -18.13
CA LYS A 23 3.28 9.62 -17.70
C LYS A 23 1.77 9.50 -17.88
N SER A 24 1.30 8.83 -18.93
CA SER A 24 -0.14 8.69 -19.20
C SER A 24 -0.81 7.58 -18.42
N SER A 25 -0.06 6.55 -17.98
CA SER A 25 -0.63 5.32 -17.43
C SER A 25 -0.27 5.04 -15.98
N PHE A 26 0.85 5.59 -15.49
CA PHE A 26 1.31 5.40 -14.10
C PHE A 26 1.22 6.67 -13.25
N GLN A 27 0.90 7.81 -13.84
CA GLN A 27 0.72 9.06 -13.13
C GLN A 27 -0.70 9.58 -13.33
N ALA A 28 -1.31 10.08 -12.27
CA ALA A 28 -2.60 10.76 -12.39
C ALA A 28 -2.41 12.08 -13.17
N GLY A 29 -3.20 12.25 -14.23
CA GLY A 29 -3.17 13.49 -15.03
C GLY A 29 -3.76 14.67 -14.25
N GLU A 30 -3.40 15.89 -14.65
CA GLU A 30 -3.94 17.15 -14.10
C GLU A 30 -5.48 17.26 -14.19
N SER A 31 -6.09 16.50 -15.11
CA SER A 31 -7.54 16.43 -15.33
C SER A 31 -8.25 15.34 -14.52
N CYS A 32 -7.57 14.71 -13.56
CA CYS A 32 -8.18 13.70 -12.71
C CYS A 32 -9.34 14.31 -11.91
N SER A 33 -10.57 13.84 -12.13
CA SER A 33 -11.78 14.45 -11.60
C SER A 33 -12.41 13.70 -10.43
N SER A 34 -11.93 12.51 -10.14
CA SER A 34 -12.44 11.66 -9.05
C SER A 34 -11.35 10.77 -8.46
N LEU A 35 -11.53 10.35 -7.20
CA LEU A 35 -10.68 9.35 -6.56
C LEU A 35 -10.62 8.05 -7.36
N LYS A 36 -11.75 7.62 -7.93
CA LYS A 36 -11.81 6.43 -8.77
C LYS A 36 -10.94 6.54 -10.03
N ASP A 37 -10.86 7.71 -10.66
CA ASP A 37 -10.00 7.92 -11.83
C ASP A 37 -8.52 7.96 -11.41
N TYR A 38 -8.22 8.53 -10.25
CA TYR A 38 -6.87 8.50 -9.67
C TYR A 38 -6.41 7.05 -9.42
N LEU A 39 -7.26 6.21 -8.84
CA LEU A 39 -6.93 4.82 -8.51
C LEU A 39 -6.64 3.95 -9.74
N LYS A 40 -7.17 4.27 -10.92
CA LYS A 40 -6.83 3.56 -12.17
C LYS A 40 -5.33 3.61 -12.53
N CYS A 41 -4.63 4.65 -12.11
CA CYS A 41 -3.18 4.73 -12.33
C CYS A 41 -2.41 3.71 -11.47
N ALA A 42 -2.99 3.28 -10.35
CA ALA A 42 -2.41 2.26 -9.50
C ALA A 42 -2.53 0.86 -10.11
N ASP A 43 -3.56 0.58 -10.91
CA ASP A 43 -3.80 -0.76 -11.48
C ASP A 43 -2.60 -1.21 -12.32
N ASN A 44 -2.07 -0.34 -13.19
CA ASN A 44 -0.87 -0.64 -14.00
C ASN A 44 0.38 -0.89 -13.15
N ALA A 45 0.53 -0.17 -12.04
CA ALA A 45 1.63 -0.38 -11.10
C ALA A 45 1.49 -1.73 -10.40
N ILE A 46 0.28 -2.09 -9.95
CA ILE A 46 -0.03 -3.34 -9.26
C ILE A 46 0.24 -4.55 -10.17
N GLU A 47 -0.07 -4.47 -11.47
CA GLU A 47 0.25 -5.52 -12.45
C GLU A 47 1.75 -5.85 -12.50
N LEU A 48 2.61 -4.88 -12.30
CA LEU A 48 4.07 -5.08 -12.24
C LEU A 48 4.55 -5.67 -10.90
N MET A 49 3.70 -5.67 -9.86
CA MET A 49 4.06 -6.05 -8.49
C MET A 49 3.65 -7.49 -8.12
N GLN A 50 3.69 -8.42 -9.07
CA GLN A 50 3.16 -9.77 -8.89
C GLN A 50 4.24 -10.84 -8.68
N THR A 51 5.52 -10.50 -8.70
CA THR A 51 6.62 -11.44 -8.48
C THR A 51 7.55 -10.99 -7.37
N LYS A 52 8.25 -11.94 -6.76
CA LYS A 52 9.24 -11.65 -5.71
C LYS A 52 10.29 -10.63 -6.19
N GLU A 53 10.82 -10.84 -7.37
CA GLU A 53 11.88 -10.03 -7.95
C GLU A 53 11.39 -8.58 -8.17
N ASN A 54 10.19 -8.41 -8.69
CA ASN A 54 9.62 -7.10 -8.95
C ASN A 54 9.32 -6.36 -7.64
N LEU A 55 8.74 -7.04 -6.64
CA LEU A 55 8.53 -6.46 -5.30
C LEU A 55 9.84 -5.97 -4.68
N GLN A 56 10.92 -6.74 -4.82
CA GLN A 56 12.25 -6.34 -4.34
C GLN A 56 12.78 -5.09 -5.07
N PHE A 57 12.66 -5.04 -6.39
CA PHE A 57 13.07 -3.87 -7.18
C PHE A 57 12.30 -2.61 -6.79
N ILE A 58 11.00 -2.74 -6.55
CA ILE A 58 10.13 -1.60 -6.20
C ILE A 58 10.43 -1.08 -4.80
N VAL A 59 10.69 -1.96 -3.83
CA VAL A 59 11.15 -1.54 -2.50
C VAL A 59 12.52 -0.87 -2.56
N GLU A 60 13.46 -1.40 -3.36
CA GLU A 60 14.77 -0.77 -3.57
C GLU A 60 14.64 0.63 -4.19
N ASP A 61 13.82 0.78 -5.21
CA ASP A 61 13.55 2.05 -5.88
C ASP A 61 12.92 3.07 -4.92
N LEU A 62 11.93 2.66 -4.11
CA LEU A 62 11.31 3.54 -3.13
C LEU A 62 12.33 4.07 -2.11
N PHE A 63 13.18 3.20 -1.54
CA PHE A 63 14.19 3.66 -0.59
C PHE A 63 15.25 4.56 -1.24
N LYS A 64 15.56 4.34 -2.52
CA LYS A 64 16.40 5.26 -3.28
C LYS A 64 15.74 6.64 -3.42
N GLN A 65 14.47 6.70 -3.80
CA GLN A 65 13.72 7.96 -3.87
C GLN A 65 13.70 8.69 -2.52
N LEU A 66 13.40 7.97 -1.42
CA LEU A 66 13.42 8.52 -0.07
C LEU A 66 14.80 9.09 0.31
N HIS A 67 15.88 8.38 -0.04
CA HIS A 67 17.24 8.84 0.19
C HIS A 67 17.58 10.11 -0.61
N ASP A 68 17.21 10.12 -1.89
CA ASP A 68 17.45 11.26 -2.78
C ASP A 68 16.68 12.52 -2.31
N ASP A 69 15.55 12.32 -1.61
CA ASP A 69 14.73 13.37 -1.00
C ASP A 69 15.11 13.70 0.46
N ASN A 70 16.20 13.15 0.98
CA ASN A 70 16.71 13.36 2.33
C ASN A 70 15.74 12.93 3.45
N VAL A 71 14.91 11.93 3.21
CA VAL A 71 14.03 11.35 4.22
C VAL A 71 14.84 10.50 5.19
N ILE A 72 14.58 10.67 6.49
CA ILE A 72 15.25 9.93 7.57
C ILE A 72 14.36 8.88 8.23
N TYR A 73 13.03 9.01 8.07
CA TYR A 73 12.02 8.05 8.53
C TYR A 73 10.83 8.04 7.57
N ALA A 74 10.32 6.86 7.26
CA ALA A 74 9.14 6.71 6.41
C ALA A 74 8.20 5.59 6.88
N GLU A 75 6.90 5.85 6.90
CA GLU A 75 5.89 4.79 7.01
C GLU A 75 5.39 4.41 5.61
N ILE A 76 5.69 3.18 5.22
CA ILE A 76 5.45 2.66 3.88
C ILE A 76 4.21 1.78 3.90
N ARG A 77 3.16 2.19 3.20
CA ARG A 77 1.89 1.49 3.14
C ARG A 77 1.72 0.70 1.85
N PHE A 78 1.13 -0.50 1.94
CA PHE A 78 0.74 -1.33 0.80
C PHE A 78 -0.41 -2.28 1.16
N ALA A 79 -1.14 -2.73 0.14
CA ALA A 79 -2.25 -3.68 0.27
C ALA A 79 -1.78 -5.08 -0.16
N PRO A 80 -1.42 -6.00 0.76
CA PRO A 80 -0.75 -7.25 0.41
C PRO A 80 -1.57 -8.17 -0.50
N LEU A 81 -2.89 -8.11 -0.44
CA LEU A 81 -3.78 -8.95 -1.26
C LEU A 81 -3.77 -8.56 -2.74
N LEU A 82 -3.34 -7.34 -3.10
CA LEU A 82 -3.21 -6.91 -4.49
C LEU A 82 -2.07 -7.61 -5.26
N HIS A 83 -1.14 -8.25 -4.56
CA HIS A 83 0.09 -8.80 -5.16
C HIS A 83 0.09 -10.33 -5.21
N CYS A 84 -1.10 -10.97 -5.25
CA CYS A 84 -1.26 -12.43 -5.16
C CYS A 84 -1.65 -13.10 -6.48
N GLU A 85 -1.75 -12.38 -7.59
CA GLU A 85 -2.30 -12.89 -8.86
C GLU A 85 -1.37 -13.89 -9.57
N SER A 86 -0.05 -13.79 -9.35
CA SER A 86 0.95 -14.66 -9.98
C SER A 86 1.47 -15.78 -9.06
N GLY A 87 0.66 -16.17 -8.07
CA GLY A 87 0.93 -17.36 -7.23
C GLY A 87 1.66 -17.09 -5.92
N LEU A 88 1.92 -15.82 -5.59
CA LEU A 88 2.30 -15.43 -4.22
C LEU A 88 1.05 -15.45 -3.34
N ASP A 89 1.17 -15.89 -2.09
CA ASP A 89 0.19 -15.61 -1.06
C ASP A 89 0.52 -14.32 -0.30
N ALA A 90 -0.45 -13.78 0.40
CA ALA A 90 -0.30 -12.49 1.08
C ALA A 90 0.78 -12.51 2.20
N GLU A 91 0.94 -13.64 2.89
CA GLU A 91 1.99 -13.84 3.90
C GLU A 91 3.37 -13.74 3.25
N LYS A 92 3.54 -14.39 2.10
CA LYS A 92 4.78 -14.36 1.33
C LYS A 92 5.08 -12.97 0.78
N VAL A 93 4.06 -12.24 0.30
CA VAL A 93 4.19 -10.85 -0.12
C VAL A 93 4.71 -9.97 1.02
N VAL A 94 4.10 -10.07 2.21
CA VAL A 94 4.55 -9.31 3.39
C VAL A 94 5.97 -9.68 3.78
N ASP A 95 6.33 -10.96 3.81
CA ASP A 95 7.69 -11.42 4.14
C ASP A 95 8.74 -10.85 3.17
N ILE A 96 8.48 -10.88 1.86
CA ILE A 96 9.37 -10.33 0.83
C ILE A 96 9.58 -8.82 1.05
N ILE A 97 8.51 -8.06 1.30
CA ILE A 97 8.59 -6.61 1.50
C ILE A 97 9.29 -6.29 2.82
N CYS A 98 9.02 -7.00 3.92
CA CYS A 98 9.71 -6.84 5.20
C CYS A 98 11.23 -7.06 5.05
N MET A 99 11.63 -8.15 4.40
CA MET A 99 13.04 -8.46 4.18
C MET A 99 13.73 -7.42 3.29
N SER A 100 13.06 -7.00 2.23
CA SER A 100 13.59 -5.99 1.31
C SER A 100 13.74 -4.63 2.01
N ALA A 101 12.71 -4.20 2.75
CA ALA A 101 12.74 -2.94 3.51
C ALA A 101 13.86 -2.93 4.56
N LEU A 102 14.07 -4.04 5.29
CA LEU A 102 15.15 -4.16 6.25
C LEU A 102 16.55 -4.02 5.60
N ILE A 103 16.73 -4.58 4.41
CA ILE A 103 17.99 -4.47 3.66
C ILE A 103 18.21 -3.02 3.20
N GLN A 104 17.17 -2.39 2.61
CA GLN A 104 17.29 -1.05 2.07
C GLN A 104 17.40 0.02 3.16
N SER A 105 16.69 -0.14 4.27
CA SER A 105 16.80 0.71 5.46
C SER A 105 18.26 0.81 5.93
N LYS A 106 18.95 -0.32 6.05
CA LYS A 106 20.37 -0.35 6.42
C LYS A 106 21.28 0.27 5.37
N LYS A 107 21.00 0.02 4.08
CA LYS A 107 21.79 0.54 2.96
C LYS A 107 21.74 2.07 2.89
N TYR A 108 20.57 2.66 3.10
CA TYR A 108 20.34 4.10 2.97
C TYR A 108 20.30 4.86 4.30
N ASN A 109 20.40 4.14 5.44
CA ASN A 109 20.27 4.70 6.79
C ASN A 109 18.96 5.48 6.98
N ILE A 110 17.84 4.86 6.61
CA ILE A 110 16.49 5.39 6.75
C ILE A 110 15.70 4.46 7.67
N ASP A 111 15.19 4.98 8.78
CA ASP A 111 14.27 4.23 9.64
C ASP A 111 12.89 4.12 8.97
N TYR A 112 12.19 3.01 9.23
CA TYR A 112 10.92 2.76 8.57
C TYR A 112 9.92 2.01 9.44
N GLY A 113 8.65 2.13 9.07
CA GLY A 113 7.54 1.27 9.49
C GLY A 113 6.75 0.80 8.26
N LEU A 114 6.23 -0.42 8.29
CA LEU A 114 5.33 -0.94 7.25
C LEU A 114 3.89 -0.91 7.76
N ILE A 115 2.97 -0.41 6.95
CA ILE A 115 1.53 -0.39 7.25
C ILE A 115 0.82 -1.29 6.24
N LEU A 116 0.09 -2.30 6.72
CA LEU A 116 -0.71 -3.16 5.86
C LEU A 116 -2.11 -2.56 5.69
N CYS A 117 -2.50 -2.39 4.44
CA CYS A 117 -3.74 -1.75 4.07
C CYS A 117 -4.78 -2.77 3.59
N THR A 118 -6.00 -2.71 4.14
CA THR A 118 -7.17 -3.31 3.49
C THR A 118 -7.83 -2.30 2.56
N LEU A 119 -8.63 -2.77 1.62
CA LEU A 119 -9.30 -1.91 0.66
C LEU A 119 -10.81 -1.91 0.88
N ARG A 120 -11.44 -0.75 0.74
CA ARG A 120 -12.88 -0.56 1.03
C ARG A 120 -13.82 -1.49 0.25
N HIS A 121 -13.40 -1.95 -0.94
CA HIS A 121 -14.18 -2.90 -1.74
C HIS A 121 -13.96 -4.38 -1.35
N TYR A 122 -13.05 -4.65 -0.42
CA TYR A 122 -12.81 -6.01 0.08
C TYR A 122 -13.94 -6.48 1.00
N SER A 123 -14.11 -7.79 1.08
CA SER A 123 -14.95 -8.46 2.07
C SER A 123 -14.39 -8.31 3.48
N GLU A 124 -15.23 -8.57 4.48
CA GLU A 124 -14.83 -8.63 5.88
C GLU A 124 -13.73 -9.68 6.12
N ASP A 125 -13.78 -10.83 5.44
CA ASP A 125 -12.80 -11.91 5.60
C ASP A 125 -11.42 -11.50 5.03
N GLU A 126 -11.38 -10.78 3.90
CA GLU A 126 -10.13 -10.24 3.34
C GLU A 126 -9.51 -9.20 4.27
N SER A 127 -10.34 -8.35 4.87
CA SER A 127 -9.86 -7.37 5.86
C SER A 127 -9.36 -8.04 7.14
N LEU A 128 -10.04 -9.09 7.61
CA LEU A 128 -9.59 -9.90 8.74
C LEU A 128 -8.28 -10.62 8.43
N LYS A 129 -8.10 -11.10 7.20
CA LYS A 129 -6.83 -11.69 6.76
C LYS A 129 -5.71 -10.65 6.82
N THR A 130 -5.93 -9.45 6.31
CA THR A 130 -4.93 -8.37 6.31
C THR A 130 -4.53 -7.96 7.73
N VAL A 131 -5.48 -7.73 8.64
CA VAL A 131 -5.16 -7.31 10.01
C VAL A 131 -4.47 -8.41 10.84
N LYS A 132 -4.71 -9.68 10.55
CA LYS A 132 -3.97 -10.79 11.17
C LYS A 132 -2.50 -10.81 10.75
N LEU A 133 -2.20 -10.49 9.48
CA LEU A 133 -0.83 -10.32 9.02
C LEU A 133 -0.12 -9.16 9.75
N VAL A 134 -0.82 -8.06 10.06
CA VAL A 134 -0.21 -6.98 10.87
C VAL A 134 0.29 -7.51 12.21
N LYS A 135 -0.51 -8.32 12.89
CA LYS A 135 -0.11 -8.94 14.17
C LYS A 135 1.06 -9.91 13.99
N GLU A 136 0.99 -10.76 12.99
CA GLU A 136 1.99 -11.79 12.71
C GLU A 136 3.37 -11.21 12.38
N PHE A 137 3.40 -10.10 11.63
CA PHE A 137 4.62 -9.46 11.18
C PHE A 137 5.04 -8.24 12.02
N SER A 138 4.43 -8.03 13.18
CA SER A 138 4.73 -6.87 14.04
C SER A 138 6.20 -6.78 14.48
N GLU A 139 6.84 -7.92 14.74
CA GLU A 139 8.27 -7.98 15.08
C GLU A 139 9.21 -7.90 13.85
N LYS A 140 8.65 -7.87 12.62
CA LYS A 140 9.39 -7.78 11.37
C LYS A 140 9.27 -6.42 10.69
N GLY A 141 8.85 -5.38 11.43
CA GLY A 141 8.76 -4.01 10.94
C GLY A 141 7.37 -3.59 10.47
N VAL A 142 6.35 -4.44 10.59
CA VAL A 142 4.95 -4.03 10.37
C VAL A 142 4.43 -3.33 11.62
N VAL A 143 4.08 -2.05 11.48
CA VAL A 143 3.74 -1.17 12.62
C VAL A 143 2.27 -0.78 12.68
N GLY A 144 1.46 -1.00 11.64
CA GLY A 144 0.09 -0.55 11.65
C GLY A 144 -0.83 -1.20 10.62
N PHE A 145 -2.12 -1.00 10.82
CA PHE A 145 -3.23 -1.40 9.96
C PHE A 145 -3.94 -0.17 9.41
N ASP A 146 -4.32 -0.19 8.13
CA ASP A 146 -5.01 0.91 7.45
C ASP A 146 -6.15 0.40 6.56
N ILE A 147 -7.03 1.31 6.14
CA ILE A 147 -8.02 1.11 5.09
C ILE A 147 -7.94 2.23 4.07
N ALA A 148 -8.02 1.89 2.77
CA ALA A 148 -7.97 2.85 1.66
C ALA A 148 -8.90 2.44 0.50
N ALA A 149 -8.74 3.07 -0.65
CA ALA A 149 -9.50 2.92 -1.89
C ALA A 149 -10.84 3.67 -1.90
N ASP A 150 -11.77 3.29 -2.79
CA ASP A 150 -12.96 4.05 -3.15
C ASP A 150 -13.90 4.32 -1.96
N GLU A 151 -13.65 5.44 -1.26
CA GLU A 151 -14.46 5.87 -0.13
C GLU A 151 -15.90 6.20 -0.54
N ALA A 152 -16.12 6.72 -1.74
CA ALA A 152 -17.44 7.11 -2.19
C ALA A 152 -18.35 5.91 -2.48
N GLY A 153 -17.76 4.82 -3.01
CA GLY A 153 -18.48 3.61 -3.38
C GLY A 153 -18.70 2.62 -2.24
N TYR A 154 -17.84 2.64 -1.20
CA TYR A 154 -17.82 1.60 -0.18
C TYR A 154 -17.69 2.17 1.24
N PRO A 155 -18.71 1.95 2.10
CA PRO A 155 -18.67 2.37 3.49
C PRO A 155 -17.70 1.53 4.31
N ILE A 156 -17.32 2.06 5.49
CA ILE A 156 -16.39 1.37 6.40
C ILE A 156 -17.03 0.16 7.11
N ASP A 157 -18.34 0.02 7.06
CA ASP A 157 -19.11 -0.96 7.86
C ASP A 157 -18.65 -2.41 7.68
N ASN A 158 -18.26 -2.80 6.47
CA ASN A 158 -17.77 -4.15 6.19
C ASN A 158 -16.41 -4.48 6.81
N HIS A 159 -15.76 -3.50 7.47
CA HIS A 159 -14.40 -3.65 7.99
C HIS A 159 -14.34 -3.56 9.53
N ILE A 160 -15.48 -3.36 10.20
CA ILE A 160 -15.57 -3.16 11.66
C ILE A 160 -14.94 -4.30 12.44
N LYS A 161 -15.09 -5.55 12.00
CA LYS A 161 -14.47 -6.70 12.68
C LYS A 161 -12.94 -6.65 12.60
N ALA A 162 -12.38 -6.21 11.48
CA ALA A 162 -10.94 -6.06 11.35
C ALA A 162 -10.39 -4.96 12.26
N PHE A 163 -11.06 -3.80 12.34
CA PHE A 163 -10.69 -2.73 13.26
C PHE A 163 -10.87 -3.14 14.73
N THR A 164 -11.95 -3.86 15.06
CA THR A 164 -12.14 -4.43 16.39
C THR A 164 -11.04 -5.42 16.76
N TYR A 165 -10.62 -6.26 15.81
CA TYR A 165 -9.49 -7.17 16.02
C TYR A 165 -8.20 -6.38 16.30
N ALA A 166 -7.92 -5.32 15.53
CA ALA A 166 -6.76 -4.46 15.75
C ALA A 166 -6.75 -3.83 17.13
N LYS A 167 -7.87 -3.23 17.55
CA LYS A 167 -8.04 -2.65 18.89
C LYS A 167 -7.81 -3.68 20.00
N ASN A 168 -8.42 -4.86 19.90
CA ASN A 168 -8.31 -5.93 20.90
C ASN A 168 -6.90 -6.54 21.00
N ASN A 169 -6.06 -6.35 19.98
CA ASN A 169 -4.68 -6.82 19.94
C ASN A 169 -3.65 -5.69 20.10
N ASN A 170 -4.08 -4.48 20.46
CA ASN A 170 -3.23 -3.29 20.63
C ASN A 170 -2.36 -2.97 19.40
N LEU A 171 -2.89 -3.20 18.20
CA LEU A 171 -2.24 -2.82 16.95
C LEU A 171 -2.50 -1.33 16.68
N ASN A 172 -1.53 -0.64 16.12
CA ASN A 172 -1.74 0.74 15.67
C ASN A 172 -2.67 0.77 14.47
N ILE A 173 -3.53 1.78 14.41
CA ILE A 173 -4.57 1.93 13.41
C ILE A 173 -4.46 3.31 12.78
N THR A 174 -4.58 3.36 11.47
CA THR A 174 -4.87 4.56 10.69
C THR A 174 -6.03 4.26 9.73
N ALA A 175 -6.63 5.27 9.12
CA ALA A 175 -7.71 5.07 8.16
C ALA A 175 -7.80 6.26 7.21
N HIS A 176 -7.95 6.00 5.91
CA HIS A 176 -8.33 7.03 4.94
C HIS A 176 -9.80 7.37 5.11
N ALA A 177 -10.07 8.64 5.36
CA ALA A 177 -11.43 9.16 5.45
C ALA A 177 -11.45 10.65 5.08
N GLY A 178 -12.55 11.10 4.48
CA GLY A 178 -12.70 12.48 4.04
C GLY A 178 -12.00 12.79 2.71
N GLU A 179 -11.48 11.80 2.02
CA GLU A 179 -10.81 11.95 0.72
C GLU A 179 -11.80 12.17 -0.43
N ALA A 180 -12.92 11.47 -0.41
CA ALA A 180 -13.99 11.58 -1.41
C ALA A 180 -15.35 12.01 -0.83
N LYS A 181 -15.57 11.90 0.49
CA LYS A 181 -16.83 12.19 1.20
C LYS A 181 -16.60 13.31 2.19
N GLY A 182 -16.13 14.20 2.39
CA GLY A 182 -16.09 15.30 3.36
C GLY A 182 -15.97 14.88 4.84
N SER A 183 -16.21 15.82 5.72
CA SER A 183 -15.99 15.68 7.17
C SER A 183 -16.88 14.64 7.85
N GLU A 184 -18.07 14.37 7.32
CA GLU A 184 -18.98 13.37 7.87
C GLU A 184 -18.35 11.98 7.87
N SER A 185 -17.65 11.62 6.79
CA SER A 185 -16.95 10.34 6.69
C SER A 185 -15.78 10.21 7.69
N ILE A 186 -15.11 11.32 7.98
CA ILE A 186 -14.06 11.35 9.03
C ILE A 186 -14.69 11.04 10.40
N TRP A 187 -15.78 11.71 10.75
CA TRP A 187 -16.47 11.46 12.02
C TRP A 187 -17.05 10.06 12.11
N GLU A 188 -17.61 9.54 11.01
CA GLU A 188 -18.08 8.16 10.94
C GLU A 188 -16.93 7.18 11.24
N THR A 189 -15.78 7.37 10.61
CA THR A 189 -14.62 6.50 10.78
C THR A 189 -14.04 6.55 12.19
N ILE A 190 -13.99 7.74 12.83
CA ILE A 190 -13.50 7.90 14.21
C ILE A 190 -14.42 7.22 15.23
N ASN A 191 -15.73 7.24 14.99
CA ASN A 191 -16.72 6.73 15.93
C ASN A 191 -16.95 5.20 15.84
N LYS A 192 -16.36 4.52 14.87
CA LYS A 192 -16.43 3.07 14.68
C LYS A 192 -15.13 2.37 15.10
#